data_e53a83c8babd21e51e655b693ebd2a0c
#
_entry.id   e53a83c8babd21e51e655b693ebd2a0c
#
_cell.length_a   1.000
_cell.length_b   1.000
_cell.length_c   1.000
_cell.angle_alpha   90.00
_cell.angle_beta   90.00
_cell.angle_gamma   90.00
#
_symmetry.space_group_name_H-M   'P 1'
#
loop_
_entity.id
_entity.type
_entity.pdbx_description
1 polymer ?
#
loop_
_entity_poly.entity_id
_entity_poly.type
_entity_poly.pdbx_seq_one_letter_code
_entity_poly.pdbx_strand_id
1 'polypeptide(L)'
;LVLFLLGILGWKIKKMPLARILIPCGLSSAVFGFVFGSVFGYEDMLDPVYHALGMASKPLSVMDSINTVLIVAIGIGVVLVVTAMLLNVISCLKHKKIGEAIFSNNGLVGILFYLAGVAFCVAFMNGPQVLPNSVLFSVMGVCAVLLYIKEIPIGIIDKHPDWKPDSIVDFLLQNLFELIEYVLSYFSNTVSFLRVGAFVIVHASMMMVVFTLGGDGSNIPVIIIGNIIVIALEGLLSGIQGLRLEFYEMFSRFYEGGGRAFTPAKLEQAQTNLKTKIAGKKAKKALANKD
;
A
#
# COMPACT_ATOMS: atom_id res chain seq x y z
N LEU A 1 -6.81 -2.39 -20.51
CA LEU A 1 -7.49 -1.60 -21.53
C LEU A 1 -8.97 -1.36 -21.20
N VAL A 2 -9.74 -2.39 -20.84
CA VAL A 2 -11.19 -2.24 -20.50
C VAL A 2 -11.39 -1.25 -19.35
N LEU A 3 -10.66 -1.38 -18.25
CA LEU A 3 -10.71 -0.46 -17.10
C LEU A 3 -10.31 0.96 -17.48
N PHE A 4 -9.32 1.13 -18.34
CA PHE A 4 -8.88 2.44 -18.84
C PHE A 4 -10.00 3.12 -19.67
N LEU A 5 -10.61 2.36 -20.57
CA LEU A 5 -11.74 2.86 -21.38
C LEU A 5 -12.96 3.20 -20.52
N LEU A 6 -13.30 2.34 -19.55
CA LEU A 6 -14.39 2.60 -18.59
C LEU A 6 -14.09 3.84 -17.72
N GLY A 7 -12.83 4.05 -17.34
CA GLY A 7 -12.38 5.25 -16.62
C GLY A 7 -12.60 6.52 -17.45
N ILE A 8 -12.18 6.53 -18.73
CA ILE A 8 -12.37 7.67 -19.64
C ILE A 8 -13.86 7.93 -19.87
N LEU A 9 -14.64 6.86 -20.12
CA LEU A 9 -16.07 6.96 -20.38
C LEU A 9 -16.82 7.51 -19.16
N GLY A 10 -16.51 6.99 -17.97
CA GLY A 10 -17.09 7.44 -16.69
C GLY A 10 -16.74 8.90 -16.37
N TRP A 11 -15.53 9.33 -16.73
CA TRP A 11 -15.12 10.72 -16.52
C TRP A 11 -15.82 11.68 -17.51
N LYS A 12 -15.91 11.29 -18.80
CA LYS A 12 -16.58 12.11 -19.82
C LYS A 12 -18.09 12.21 -19.61
N ILE A 13 -18.76 11.09 -19.29
CA ILE A 13 -20.23 11.03 -19.24
C ILE A 13 -20.77 11.50 -17.90
N LYS A 14 -20.23 11.02 -16.78
CA LYS A 14 -20.80 11.27 -15.43
C LYS A 14 -19.93 12.12 -14.50
N LYS A 15 -18.73 12.54 -14.93
CA LYS A 15 -17.75 13.29 -14.10
C LYS A 15 -17.51 12.68 -12.70
N MET A 16 -17.61 11.35 -12.59
CA MET A 16 -17.47 10.65 -11.32
C MET A 16 -16.02 10.77 -10.81
N PRO A 17 -15.78 11.14 -9.53
CA PRO A 17 -14.42 11.25 -8.98
C PRO A 17 -13.66 9.91 -9.02
N LEU A 18 -14.38 8.80 -8.91
CA LEU A 18 -13.83 7.45 -9.01
C LEU A 18 -13.20 7.17 -10.40
N ALA A 19 -13.74 7.76 -11.45
CA ALA A 19 -13.23 7.60 -12.81
C ALA A 19 -11.78 8.14 -12.96
N ARG A 20 -11.40 9.17 -12.19
CA ARG A 20 -10.03 9.68 -12.18
C ARG A 20 -9.01 8.68 -11.64
N ILE A 21 -9.41 7.82 -10.71
CA ILE A 21 -8.58 6.75 -10.15
C ILE A 21 -8.50 5.57 -11.11
N LEU A 22 -9.61 5.25 -11.79
CA LEU A 22 -9.67 4.14 -12.74
C LEU A 22 -8.76 4.35 -13.96
N ILE A 23 -8.55 5.59 -14.40
CA ILE A 23 -7.70 5.89 -15.56
C ILE A 23 -6.23 5.45 -15.32
N PRO A 24 -5.51 5.93 -14.27
CA PRO A 24 -4.14 5.50 -14.03
C PRO A 24 -4.05 4.00 -13.67
N CYS A 25 -5.02 3.45 -12.93
CA CYS A 25 -5.08 2.02 -12.65
C CYS A 25 -5.24 1.19 -13.92
N GLY A 26 -6.12 1.61 -14.83
CA GLY A 26 -6.32 0.95 -16.12
C GLY A 26 -5.10 1.04 -17.05
N LEU A 27 -4.38 2.16 -17.02
CA LEU A 27 -3.13 2.32 -17.76
C LEU A 27 -2.03 1.41 -17.21
N SER A 28 -1.84 1.40 -15.88
CA SER A 28 -0.89 0.50 -15.22
C SER A 28 -1.21 -0.97 -15.50
N SER A 29 -2.48 -1.35 -15.39
CA SER A 29 -2.94 -2.71 -15.73
C SER A 29 -2.67 -3.08 -17.19
N ALA A 30 -2.79 -2.14 -18.13
CA ALA A 30 -2.47 -2.38 -19.54
C ALA A 30 -0.97 -2.62 -19.75
N VAL A 31 -0.11 -1.87 -19.04
CA VAL A 31 1.35 -2.06 -19.10
C VAL A 31 1.74 -3.43 -18.54
N PHE A 32 1.23 -3.82 -17.38
CA PHE A 32 1.49 -5.13 -16.81
C PHE A 32 0.92 -6.26 -17.68
N GLY A 33 -0.27 -6.09 -18.24
CA GLY A 33 -0.85 -7.06 -19.18
C GLY A 33 0.03 -7.26 -20.42
N PHE A 34 0.68 -6.21 -20.90
CA PHE A 34 1.68 -6.32 -21.96
C PHE A 34 2.94 -7.05 -21.51
N VAL A 35 3.42 -6.83 -20.29
CA VAL A 35 4.61 -7.54 -19.73
C VAL A 35 4.35 -9.05 -19.57
N PHE A 36 3.15 -9.44 -19.12
CA PHE A 36 2.78 -10.84 -18.96
C PHE A 36 2.34 -11.53 -20.25
N GLY A 37 2.03 -10.77 -21.29
CA GLY A 37 1.81 -11.28 -22.64
C GLY A 37 0.52 -12.04 -22.88
N SER A 38 -0.48 -11.98 -21.97
CA SER A 38 -1.75 -12.67 -22.17
C SER A 38 -2.90 -11.69 -22.40
N VAL A 39 -3.74 -11.98 -23.41
CA VAL A 39 -4.96 -11.22 -23.71
C VAL A 39 -6.15 -12.19 -23.70
N PHE A 40 -7.07 -12.01 -22.75
CA PHE A 40 -8.22 -12.90 -22.53
C PHE A 40 -7.84 -14.38 -22.38
N GLY A 41 -6.63 -14.66 -21.86
CA GLY A 41 -6.11 -16.00 -21.67
C GLY A 41 -5.40 -16.61 -22.88
N TYR A 42 -5.41 -15.97 -24.03
CA TYR A 42 -4.59 -16.38 -25.17
C TYR A 42 -3.17 -15.86 -24.99
N GLU A 43 -2.21 -16.76 -24.88
CA GLU A 43 -0.80 -16.43 -24.61
C GLU A 43 -0.06 -15.99 -25.88
N ASP A 44 -0.48 -16.47 -27.06
CA ASP A 44 0.21 -16.26 -28.34
C ASP A 44 -0.26 -14.99 -29.09
N MET A 45 -1.31 -14.31 -28.60
CA MET A 45 -1.94 -13.20 -29.31
C MET A 45 -1.06 -11.97 -29.45
N LEU A 46 -0.09 -11.80 -28.55
CA LEU A 46 0.87 -10.69 -28.54
C LEU A 46 2.22 -11.02 -29.19
N ASP A 47 2.48 -12.27 -29.59
CA ASP A 47 3.73 -12.69 -30.23
C ASP A 47 4.10 -11.85 -31.47
N PRO A 48 3.16 -11.50 -32.38
CA PRO A 48 3.48 -10.64 -33.52
C PRO A 48 3.98 -9.26 -33.09
N VAL A 49 3.48 -8.76 -31.94
CA VAL A 49 3.89 -7.45 -31.41
C VAL A 49 5.27 -7.53 -30.78
N TYR A 50 5.59 -8.62 -30.07
CA TYR A 50 6.93 -8.84 -29.49
C TYR A 50 7.98 -9.01 -30.58
N HIS A 51 7.70 -9.76 -31.64
CA HIS A 51 8.58 -9.89 -32.80
C HIS A 51 8.81 -8.55 -33.51
N ALA A 52 7.78 -7.72 -33.63
CA ALA A 52 7.91 -6.35 -34.20
C ALA A 52 8.78 -5.43 -33.32
N LEU A 53 8.83 -5.66 -32.00
CA LEU A 53 9.68 -4.94 -31.05
C LEU A 53 11.08 -5.54 -30.90
N GLY A 54 11.42 -6.61 -31.67
CA GLY A 54 12.71 -7.27 -31.63
C GLY A 54 12.93 -8.21 -30.45
N MET A 55 11.85 -8.60 -29.75
CA MET A 55 11.89 -9.58 -28.65
C MET A 55 11.54 -10.96 -29.19
N ALA A 56 12.30 -11.99 -28.78
CA ALA A 56 12.10 -13.37 -29.27
C ALA A 56 10.87 -14.07 -28.64
N SER A 57 10.43 -13.63 -27.46
CA SER A 57 9.30 -14.20 -26.72
C SER A 57 8.76 -13.21 -25.68
N LYS A 58 7.63 -13.55 -25.04
CA LYS A 58 7.08 -12.76 -23.91
C LYS A 58 8.11 -12.59 -22.79
N PRO A 59 8.19 -11.39 -22.17
CA PRO A 59 9.20 -11.11 -21.15
C PRO A 59 9.08 -11.98 -19.89
N LEU A 60 7.87 -12.39 -19.51
CA LEU A 60 7.60 -13.19 -18.31
C LEU A 60 6.50 -14.23 -18.58
N SER A 61 6.85 -15.52 -18.53
CA SER A 61 5.88 -16.61 -18.48
C SER A 61 5.56 -16.92 -17.01
N VAL A 62 4.30 -16.76 -16.60
CA VAL A 62 3.87 -16.93 -15.21
C VAL A 62 4.02 -18.38 -14.74
N MET A 63 3.60 -19.33 -15.57
CA MET A 63 3.60 -20.76 -15.22
C MET A 63 4.99 -21.37 -15.17
N ASP A 64 5.91 -20.93 -16.05
CA ASP A 64 7.27 -21.48 -16.12
C ASP A 64 8.22 -20.88 -15.08
N SER A 65 7.88 -19.69 -14.56
CA SER A 65 8.77 -18.92 -13.67
C SER A 65 8.06 -18.34 -12.44
N ILE A 66 7.30 -19.18 -11.72
CA ILE A 66 6.56 -18.79 -10.50
C ILE A 66 7.46 -18.09 -9.48
N ASN A 67 8.67 -18.62 -9.24
CA ASN A 67 9.61 -18.01 -8.30
C ASN A 67 10.01 -16.60 -8.72
N THR A 68 10.21 -16.37 -10.02
CA THR A 68 10.55 -15.04 -10.55
C THR A 68 9.41 -14.05 -10.33
N VAL A 69 8.16 -14.47 -10.56
CA VAL A 69 6.96 -13.64 -10.32
C VAL A 69 6.86 -13.23 -8.84
N LEU A 70 7.10 -14.19 -7.92
CA LEU A 70 7.07 -13.91 -6.48
C LEU A 70 8.21 -12.96 -6.06
N ILE A 71 9.41 -13.14 -6.58
CA ILE A 71 10.55 -12.24 -6.30
C ILE A 71 10.29 -10.83 -6.83
N VAL A 72 9.73 -10.71 -8.04
CA VAL A 72 9.35 -9.41 -8.61
C VAL A 72 8.26 -8.73 -7.77
N ALA A 73 7.26 -9.49 -7.30
CA ALA A 73 6.21 -8.96 -6.42
C ALA A 73 6.78 -8.42 -5.10
N ILE A 74 7.71 -9.16 -4.47
CA ILE A 74 8.42 -8.68 -3.26
C ILE A 74 9.24 -7.43 -3.59
N GLY A 75 9.95 -7.41 -4.73
CA GLY A 75 10.75 -6.27 -5.17
C GLY A 75 9.91 -5.00 -5.33
N ILE A 76 8.74 -5.10 -5.95
CA ILE A 76 7.77 -3.99 -6.05
C ILE A 76 7.34 -3.55 -4.65
N GLY A 77 7.06 -4.50 -3.74
CA GLY A 77 6.70 -4.22 -2.36
C GLY A 77 7.79 -3.46 -1.61
N VAL A 78 9.05 -3.88 -1.74
CA VAL A 78 10.20 -3.17 -1.14
C VAL A 78 10.28 -1.74 -1.63
N VAL A 79 10.13 -1.50 -2.94
CA VAL A 79 10.14 -0.15 -3.51
C VAL A 79 9.01 0.72 -2.94
N LEU A 80 7.81 0.16 -2.81
CA LEU A 80 6.66 0.87 -2.24
C LEU A 80 6.88 1.22 -0.76
N VAL A 81 7.37 0.27 0.06
CA VAL A 81 7.67 0.51 1.48
C VAL A 81 8.74 1.58 1.63
N VAL A 82 9.83 1.50 0.87
CA VAL A 82 10.91 2.51 0.92
C VAL A 82 10.36 3.88 0.49
N THR A 83 9.52 3.94 -0.54
CA THR A 83 8.87 5.18 -0.97
C THR A 83 7.99 5.76 0.13
N ALA A 84 7.19 4.94 0.81
CA ALA A 84 6.36 5.38 1.93
C ALA A 84 7.21 5.93 3.10
N MET A 85 8.31 5.25 3.44
CA MET A 85 9.24 5.71 4.48
C MET A 85 9.94 7.02 4.08
N LEU A 86 10.32 7.18 2.82
CA LEU A 86 10.88 8.44 2.30
C LEU A 86 9.87 9.58 2.38
N LEU A 87 8.60 9.32 2.06
CA LEU A 87 7.52 10.31 2.22
C LEU A 87 7.36 10.71 3.69
N ASN A 88 7.49 9.77 4.62
CA ASN A 88 7.49 10.08 6.05
C ASN A 88 8.67 10.98 6.44
N VAL A 89 9.89 10.66 6.00
CA VAL A 89 11.07 11.50 6.24
C VAL A 89 10.86 12.92 5.71
N ILE A 90 10.34 13.06 4.48
CA ILE A 90 10.04 14.37 3.88
C ILE A 90 8.98 15.12 4.72
N SER A 91 7.95 14.42 5.18
CA SER A 91 6.91 14.99 6.03
C SER A 91 7.48 15.49 7.36
N CYS A 92 8.28 14.69 8.05
CA CYS A 92 8.93 15.08 9.32
C CYS A 92 9.89 16.27 9.14
N LEU A 93 10.66 16.30 8.06
CA LEU A 93 11.54 17.44 7.74
C LEU A 93 10.72 18.72 7.49
N LYS A 94 9.59 18.62 6.80
CA LYS A 94 8.71 19.75 6.54
C LYS A 94 8.08 20.32 7.83
N HIS A 95 7.81 19.46 8.80
CA HIS A 95 7.31 19.83 10.13
C HIS A 95 8.42 20.20 11.12
N LYS A 96 9.69 20.27 10.67
CA LYS A 96 10.89 20.60 11.50
C LYS A 96 11.15 19.61 12.64
N LYS A 97 10.67 18.39 12.56
CA LYS A 97 10.93 17.30 13.48
C LYS A 97 12.15 16.51 12.98
N ILE A 98 13.34 17.04 13.16
CA ILE A 98 14.57 16.47 12.59
C ILE A 98 14.97 15.17 13.33
N GLY A 99 14.75 15.08 14.62
CA GLY A 99 14.99 13.89 15.41
C GLY A 99 14.16 12.70 14.94
N GLU A 100 12.86 12.91 14.76
CA GLU A 100 11.95 11.89 14.22
C GLU A 100 12.30 11.50 12.78
N ALA A 101 12.71 12.45 11.93
CA ALA A 101 13.09 12.17 10.55
C ALA A 101 14.30 11.23 10.44
N ILE A 102 15.25 11.28 11.37
CA ILE A 102 16.48 10.49 11.34
C ILE A 102 16.31 9.20 12.12
N PHE A 103 15.93 9.26 13.40
CA PHE A 103 15.97 8.16 14.35
C PHE A 103 14.66 7.39 14.51
N SER A 104 13.59 7.84 13.88
CA SER A 104 12.31 7.11 13.89
C SER A 104 12.43 5.78 13.13
N ASN A 105 11.58 4.83 13.49
CA ASN A 105 11.36 3.57 12.79
C ASN A 105 11.07 3.79 11.28
N ASN A 106 10.25 4.79 10.92
CA ASN A 106 9.99 5.16 9.52
C ASN A 106 10.95 6.27 9.02
N GLY A 107 12.03 6.58 9.77
CA GLY A 107 13.06 7.53 9.44
C GLY A 107 14.22 6.93 8.64
N LEU A 108 15.31 7.69 8.50
CA LEU A 108 16.49 7.25 7.76
C LEU A 108 17.12 5.98 8.32
N VAL A 109 17.23 5.87 9.66
CA VAL A 109 17.78 4.68 10.33
C VAL A 109 16.90 3.46 10.06
N GLY A 110 15.55 3.64 10.09
CA GLY A 110 14.59 2.60 9.74
C GLY A 110 14.71 2.11 8.31
N ILE A 111 14.88 3.04 7.34
CA ILE A 111 15.10 2.70 5.93
C ILE A 111 16.39 1.88 5.77
N LEU A 112 17.47 2.30 6.40
CA LEU A 112 18.77 1.61 6.32
C LEU A 112 18.69 0.22 6.93
N PHE A 113 18.04 0.07 8.08
CA PHE A 113 17.78 -1.21 8.72
C PHE A 113 16.95 -2.15 7.84
N TYR A 114 15.85 -1.64 7.25
CA TYR A 114 14.98 -2.40 6.37
C TYR A 114 15.71 -2.88 5.11
N LEU A 115 16.43 -1.98 4.42
CA LEU A 115 17.20 -2.34 3.24
C LEU A 115 18.32 -3.34 3.52
N ALA A 116 19.01 -3.20 4.67
CA ALA A 116 20.01 -4.17 5.09
C ALA A 116 19.39 -5.54 5.38
N GLY A 117 18.20 -5.58 6.00
CA GLY A 117 17.45 -6.81 6.24
C GLY A 117 16.99 -7.50 4.94
N VAL A 118 16.48 -6.74 3.99
CA VAL A 118 16.10 -7.26 2.66
C VAL A 118 17.34 -7.80 1.92
N ALA A 119 18.43 -7.04 1.90
CA ALA A 119 19.70 -7.47 1.27
C ALA A 119 20.25 -8.74 1.92
N PHE A 120 20.14 -8.87 3.24
CA PHE A 120 20.51 -10.09 3.96
C PHE A 120 19.63 -11.28 3.57
N CYS A 121 18.32 -11.11 3.50
CA CYS A 121 17.41 -12.18 3.06
C CYS A 121 17.71 -12.63 1.62
N VAL A 122 17.99 -11.69 0.71
CA VAL A 122 18.34 -12.00 -0.69
C VAL A 122 19.69 -12.76 -0.73
N ALA A 123 20.69 -12.33 0.03
CA ALA A 123 21.98 -13.01 0.09
C ALA A 123 21.85 -14.43 0.69
N PHE A 124 20.98 -14.62 1.69
CA PHE A 124 20.70 -15.93 2.28
C PHE A 124 20.01 -16.89 1.30
N MET A 125 19.18 -16.38 0.40
CA MET A 125 18.53 -17.15 -0.66
C MET A 125 19.44 -17.44 -1.89
N ASN A 126 20.76 -17.34 -1.75
CA ASN A 126 21.72 -17.46 -2.85
C ASN A 126 21.53 -16.45 -3.98
N GLY A 127 20.94 -15.31 -3.68
CA GLY A 127 20.83 -14.18 -4.59
C GLY A 127 22.13 -13.39 -4.75
N PRO A 128 22.16 -12.34 -5.58
CA PRO A 128 23.33 -11.51 -5.78
C PRO A 128 23.74 -10.83 -4.46
N GLN A 129 24.98 -11.08 -4.03
CA GLN A 129 25.53 -10.45 -2.83
C GLN A 129 25.93 -9.02 -3.14
N VAL A 130 25.13 -8.05 -2.70
CA VAL A 130 25.42 -6.62 -2.84
C VAL A 130 26.56 -6.19 -1.91
N LEU A 131 26.61 -6.79 -0.71
CA LEU A 131 27.62 -6.53 0.32
C LEU A 131 28.00 -7.82 1.05
N PRO A 132 29.24 -7.92 1.61
CA PRO A 132 29.61 -9.05 2.44
C PRO A 132 28.68 -9.20 3.65
N ASN A 133 28.33 -10.42 4.02
CA ASN A 133 27.41 -10.70 5.13
C ASN A 133 27.86 -10.05 6.45
N SER A 134 29.17 -9.98 6.70
CA SER A 134 29.71 -9.30 7.89
C SER A 134 29.37 -7.81 7.96
N VAL A 135 29.39 -7.12 6.80
CA VAL A 135 29.01 -5.71 6.72
C VAL A 135 27.50 -5.53 6.94
N LEU A 136 26.68 -6.40 6.34
CA LEU A 136 25.22 -6.37 6.52
C LEU A 136 24.85 -6.58 8.00
N PHE A 137 25.45 -7.55 8.67
CA PHE A 137 25.26 -7.77 10.12
C PHE A 137 25.70 -6.57 10.95
N SER A 138 26.83 -5.97 10.62
CA SER A 138 27.32 -4.78 11.34
C SER A 138 26.37 -3.59 11.17
N VAL A 139 25.91 -3.33 9.96
CA VAL A 139 24.94 -2.26 9.67
C VAL A 139 23.61 -2.52 10.39
N MET A 140 23.08 -3.75 10.32
CA MET A 140 21.86 -4.11 11.03
C MET A 140 22.03 -3.95 12.54
N GLY A 141 23.15 -4.38 13.12
CA GLY A 141 23.43 -4.24 14.54
C GLY A 141 23.49 -2.78 14.99
N VAL A 142 24.21 -1.94 14.25
CA VAL A 142 24.30 -0.50 14.54
C VAL A 142 22.92 0.16 14.43
N CYS A 143 22.17 -0.11 13.35
CA CYS A 143 20.82 0.44 13.20
C CYS A 143 19.86 -0.06 14.28
N ALA A 144 19.93 -1.32 14.68
CA ALA A 144 19.12 -1.87 15.78
C ALA A 144 19.42 -1.16 17.11
N VAL A 145 20.70 -0.91 17.42
CA VAL A 145 21.08 -0.14 18.63
C VAL A 145 20.56 1.30 18.56
N LEU A 146 20.66 1.95 17.37
CA LEU A 146 20.15 3.31 17.19
C LEU A 146 18.62 3.37 17.33
N LEU A 147 17.90 2.38 16.81
CA LEU A 147 16.43 2.27 16.96
C LEU A 147 16.05 1.95 18.40
N TYR A 148 16.86 1.15 19.12
CA TYR A 148 16.64 0.83 20.53
C TYR A 148 16.75 2.07 21.44
N ILE A 149 17.69 2.99 21.13
CA ILE A 149 17.94 4.18 21.94
C ILE A 149 17.23 5.42 21.33
N LYS A 150 16.37 5.26 20.35
CA LYS A 150 15.79 6.36 19.53
C LYS A 150 15.16 7.50 20.34
N GLU A 151 14.56 7.21 21.49
CA GLU A 151 13.87 8.22 22.32
C GLU A 151 14.82 9.29 22.84
N ILE A 152 16.06 8.89 23.17
CA ILE A 152 17.06 9.83 23.71
C ILE A 152 17.48 10.87 22.66
N PRO A 153 17.99 10.50 21.46
CA PRO A 153 18.36 11.48 20.45
C PRO A 153 17.17 12.28 19.91
N ILE A 154 15.99 11.70 19.80
CA ILE A 154 14.77 12.41 19.38
C ILE A 154 14.43 13.49 20.44
N GLY A 155 14.41 13.13 21.74
CA GLY A 155 14.11 14.06 22.81
C GLY A 155 15.10 15.22 22.90
N ILE A 156 16.37 14.98 22.65
CA ILE A 156 17.42 16.02 22.67
C ILE A 156 17.29 16.97 21.46
N ILE A 157 17.09 16.41 20.25
CA ILE A 157 17.06 17.18 19.00
C ILE A 157 15.77 17.98 18.89
N ASP A 158 14.62 17.37 19.17
CA ASP A 158 13.30 18.00 19.02
C ASP A 158 12.85 18.75 20.28
N LYS A 159 13.73 18.81 21.33
CA LYS A 159 13.53 19.55 22.59
C LYS A 159 12.23 19.21 23.32
N HIS A 160 11.85 17.93 23.35
CA HIS A 160 10.73 17.48 24.16
C HIS A 160 11.06 17.60 25.66
N PRO A 161 10.16 18.18 26.50
CA PRO A 161 10.44 18.39 27.93
C PRO A 161 10.56 17.07 28.71
N ASP A 162 9.91 16.00 28.28
CA ASP A 162 9.78 14.73 28.99
C ASP A 162 10.68 13.61 28.42
N TRP A 163 11.88 13.94 27.91
CA TRP A 163 12.80 12.97 27.32
C TRP A 163 13.50 12.04 28.31
N LYS A 164 13.44 12.34 29.62
CA LYS A 164 14.07 11.53 30.65
C LYS A 164 13.16 10.40 31.10
N PRO A 165 13.60 9.14 31.02
CA PRO A 165 12.81 8.02 31.51
C PRO A 165 12.72 8.06 33.05
N ASP A 166 11.54 7.86 33.60
CA ASP A 166 11.29 7.78 35.05
C ASP A 166 11.91 6.52 35.66
N SER A 167 11.95 5.42 34.91
CA SER A 167 12.52 4.13 35.31
C SER A 167 13.37 3.56 34.18
N ILE A 168 14.62 3.20 34.51
CA ILE A 168 15.56 2.58 33.55
C ILE A 168 15.06 1.20 33.09
N VAL A 169 14.43 0.45 33.97
CA VAL A 169 13.99 -0.92 33.70
C VAL A 169 12.78 -0.86 32.73
N ASP A 170 11.83 0.04 32.96
CA ASP A 170 10.66 0.21 32.09
C ASP A 170 11.10 0.71 30.72
N PHE A 171 12.05 1.64 30.66
CA PHE A 171 12.63 2.14 29.41
C PHE A 171 13.28 1.00 28.59
N LEU A 172 14.10 0.16 29.23
CA LEU A 172 14.76 -0.95 28.56
C LEU A 172 13.75 -1.98 28.03
N LEU A 173 12.75 -2.32 28.83
CA LEU A 173 11.71 -3.29 28.42
C LEU A 173 10.84 -2.73 27.30
N GLN A 174 10.37 -1.49 27.41
CA GLN A 174 9.56 -0.84 26.41
C GLN A 174 10.28 -0.80 25.05
N ASN A 175 11.51 -0.30 25.01
CA ASN A 175 12.28 -0.21 23.77
C ASN A 175 12.62 -1.58 23.18
N LEU A 176 12.78 -2.62 24.01
CA LEU A 176 12.98 -4.00 23.55
C LEU A 176 11.73 -4.50 22.81
N PHE A 177 10.54 -4.33 23.41
CA PHE A 177 9.29 -4.74 22.78
C PHE A 177 9.01 -3.94 21.50
N GLU A 178 9.27 -2.64 21.51
CA GLU A 178 9.14 -1.80 20.31
C GLU A 178 10.08 -2.26 19.18
N LEU A 179 11.34 -2.58 19.49
CA LEU A 179 12.28 -3.10 18.49
C LEU A 179 11.78 -4.41 17.87
N ILE A 180 11.27 -5.34 18.69
CA ILE A 180 10.70 -6.60 18.23
C ILE A 180 9.48 -6.32 17.32
N GLU A 181 8.60 -5.40 17.74
CA GLU A 181 7.44 -4.99 16.95
C GLU A 181 7.84 -4.43 15.58
N TYR A 182 8.90 -3.60 15.51
CA TYR A 182 9.39 -3.06 14.24
C TYR A 182 9.92 -4.14 13.31
N VAL A 183 10.71 -5.07 13.83
CA VAL A 183 11.25 -6.20 13.05
C VAL A 183 10.10 -7.05 12.50
N LEU A 184 9.13 -7.39 13.36
CA LEU A 184 7.95 -8.16 12.96
C LEU A 184 7.09 -7.41 11.95
N SER A 185 6.91 -6.10 12.12
CA SER A 185 6.16 -5.25 11.19
C SER A 185 6.83 -5.20 9.81
N TYR A 186 8.14 -5.02 9.75
CA TYR A 186 8.87 -5.01 8.47
C TYR A 186 8.77 -6.35 7.75
N PHE A 187 8.95 -7.45 8.49
CA PHE A 187 8.82 -8.79 7.94
C PHE A 187 7.39 -9.05 7.44
N SER A 188 6.39 -8.79 8.28
CA SER A 188 4.98 -8.99 7.94
C SER A 188 4.55 -8.18 6.71
N ASN A 189 4.96 -6.92 6.64
CA ASN A 189 4.64 -6.06 5.50
C ASN A 189 5.31 -6.55 4.21
N THR A 190 6.57 -6.99 4.28
CA THR A 190 7.28 -7.55 3.12
C THR A 190 6.61 -8.82 2.61
N VAL A 191 6.24 -9.73 3.53
CA VAL A 191 5.51 -10.97 3.18
C VAL A 191 4.11 -10.66 2.63
N SER A 192 3.46 -9.58 3.08
CA SER A 192 2.15 -9.17 2.58
C SER A 192 2.14 -8.89 1.07
N PHE A 193 3.26 -8.45 0.49
CA PHE A 193 3.39 -8.22 -0.95
C PHE A 193 3.44 -9.51 -1.79
N LEU A 194 3.74 -10.68 -1.19
CA LEU A 194 3.61 -11.97 -1.89
C LEU A 194 2.20 -12.19 -2.43
N ARG A 195 1.21 -11.57 -1.83
CA ARG A 195 -0.18 -11.61 -2.29
C ARG A 195 -0.32 -11.12 -3.73
N VAL A 196 0.41 -10.09 -4.12
CA VAL A 196 0.38 -9.57 -5.50
C VAL A 196 0.85 -10.65 -6.49
N GLY A 197 1.95 -11.33 -6.17
CA GLY A 197 2.44 -12.46 -6.98
C GLY A 197 1.47 -13.64 -6.98
N ALA A 198 0.86 -13.96 -5.82
CA ALA A 198 -0.14 -15.02 -5.71
C ALA A 198 -1.36 -14.76 -6.61
N PHE A 199 -1.87 -13.52 -6.68
CA PHE A 199 -2.98 -13.20 -7.59
C PHE A 199 -2.63 -13.38 -9.06
N VAL A 200 -1.40 -13.08 -9.48
CA VAL A 200 -0.94 -13.32 -10.85
C VAL A 200 -0.95 -14.81 -11.16
N ILE A 201 -0.51 -15.64 -10.22
CA ILE A 201 -0.51 -17.12 -10.37
C ILE A 201 -1.94 -17.65 -10.40
N VAL A 202 -2.82 -17.17 -9.53
CA VAL A 202 -4.24 -17.55 -9.49
C VAL A 202 -4.91 -17.20 -10.82
N HIS A 203 -4.67 -16.00 -11.37
CA HIS A 203 -5.18 -15.60 -12.68
C HIS A 203 -4.77 -16.58 -13.77
N ALA A 204 -3.48 -16.90 -13.89
CA ALA A 204 -2.99 -17.86 -14.88
C ALA A 204 -3.64 -19.24 -14.71
N SER A 205 -3.79 -19.71 -13.46
CA SER A 205 -4.43 -20.99 -13.16
C SER A 205 -5.94 -20.98 -13.49
N MET A 206 -6.66 -19.91 -13.18
CA MET A 206 -8.10 -19.78 -13.51
C MET A 206 -8.30 -19.76 -15.03
N MET A 207 -7.46 -19.05 -15.77
CA MET A 207 -7.53 -19.02 -17.22
C MET A 207 -7.24 -20.40 -17.83
N MET A 208 -6.26 -21.13 -17.29
CA MET A 208 -5.97 -22.50 -17.70
C MET A 208 -7.21 -23.42 -17.53
N VAL A 209 -7.91 -23.30 -16.39
CA VAL A 209 -9.16 -24.06 -16.15
C VAL A 209 -10.25 -23.68 -17.15
N VAL A 210 -10.44 -22.38 -17.44
CA VAL A 210 -11.43 -21.92 -18.42
C VAL A 210 -11.14 -22.48 -19.81
N PHE A 211 -9.89 -22.49 -20.24
CA PHE A 211 -9.49 -23.06 -21.53
C PHE A 211 -9.68 -24.58 -21.59
N THR A 212 -9.30 -25.31 -20.52
CA THR A 212 -9.52 -26.76 -20.43
C THR A 212 -10.99 -27.12 -20.52
N LEU A 213 -11.87 -26.39 -19.80
CA LEU A 213 -13.33 -26.56 -19.88
C LEU A 213 -13.90 -26.19 -21.25
N GLY A 214 -13.27 -25.24 -21.93
CA GLY A 214 -13.62 -24.82 -23.28
C GLY A 214 -13.10 -25.73 -24.38
N GLY A 215 -12.47 -26.88 -24.05
CA GLY A 215 -11.91 -27.83 -25.03
C GLY A 215 -10.79 -27.18 -25.85
N ASP A 216 -9.79 -26.63 -25.16
CA ASP A 216 -8.62 -25.95 -25.73
C ASP A 216 -8.94 -24.86 -26.77
N GLY A 217 -9.99 -24.12 -26.54
CA GLY A 217 -10.40 -23.02 -27.40
C GLY A 217 -11.52 -23.34 -28.40
N SER A 218 -12.03 -24.56 -28.41
CA SER A 218 -13.06 -24.99 -29.38
C SER A 218 -14.45 -24.43 -29.06
N ASN A 219 -14.78 -24.27 -27.77
CA ASN A 219 -16.10 -23.76 -27.31
C ASN A 219 -16.04 -22.27 -26.93
N ILE A 220 -16.13 -21.41 -27.93
CA ILE A 220 -16.11 -19.94 -27.75
C ILE A 220 -17.08 -19.43 -26.66
N PRO A 221 -18.35 -19.90 -26.58
CA PRO A 221 -19.28 -19.48 -25.51
C PRO A 221 -18.77 -19.73 -24.10
N VAL A 222 -18.13 -20.88 -23.86
CA VAL A 222 -17.55 -21.24 -22.54
C VAL A 222 -16.41 -20.30 -22.19
N ILE A 223 -15.56 -19.96 -23.16
CA ILE A 223 -14.43 -19.04 -22.96
C ILE A 223 -14.95 -17.64 -22.66
N ILE A 224 -15.97 -17.14 -23.36
CA ILE A 224 -16.53 -15.81 -23.10
C ILE A 224 -17.15 -15.74 -21.70
N ILE A 225 -17.97 -16.72 -21.33
CA ILE A 225 -18.60 -16.76 -20.01
C ILE A 225 -17.53 -16.90 -18.91
N GLY A 226 -16.55 -17.78 -19.10
CA GLY A 226 -15.43 -17.96 -18.19
C GLY A 226 -14.62 -16.68 -17.97
N ASN A 227 -14.25 -15.98 -19.04
CA ASN A 227 -13.58 -14.68 -18.96
C ASN A 227 -14.41 -13.64 -18.22
N ILE A 228 -15.70 -13.55 -18.43
CA ILE A 228 -16.58 -12.60 -17.73
C ILE A 228 -16.56 -12.89 -16.22
N ILE A 229 -16.67 -14.17 -15.84
CA ILE A 229 -16.64 -14.59 -14.43
C ILE A 229 -15.27 -14.28 -13.81
N VAL A 230 -14.18 -14.65 -14.47
CA VAL A 230 -12.82 -14.40 -13.98
C VAL A 230 -12.57 -12.90 -13.81
N ILE A 231 -12.88 -12.07 -14.80
CA ILE A 231 -12.70 -10.61 -14.73
C ILE A 231 -13.52 -10.01 -13.59
N ALA A 232 -14.76 -10.45 -13.39
CA ALA A 232 -15.62 -9.94 -12.31
C ALA A 232 -15.07 -10.31 -10.92
N LEU A 233 -14.73 -11.59 -10.70
CA LEU A 233 -14.19 -12.08 -9.43
C LEU A 233 -12.82 -11.45 -9.12
N GLU A 234 -11.90 -11.49 -10.06
CA GLU A 234 -10.55 -10.95 -9.85
C GLU A 234 -10.55 -9.44 -9.73
N GLY A 235 -11.36 -8.73 -10.48
CA GLY A 235 -11.52 -7.28 -10.35
C GLY A 235 -12.00 -6.88 -8.97
N LEU A 236 -12.97 -7.61 -8.41
CA LEU A 236 -13.46 -7.37 -7.04
C LEU A 236 -12.38 -7.70 -5.99
N LEU A 237 -11.77 -8.88 -6.07
CA LEU A 237 -10.75 -9.32 -5.12
C LEU A 237 -9.51 -8.43 -5.18
N SER A 238 -9.02 -8.10 -6.37
CA SER A 238 -7.88 -7.20 -6.58
C SER A 238 -8.17 -5.80 -6.04
N GLY A 239 -9.38 -5.28 -6.24
CA GLY A 239 -9.80 -4.00 -5.67
C GLY A 239 -9.77 -3.99 -4.14
N ILE A 240 -10.32 -5.01 -3.49
CA ILE A 240 -10.29 -5.13 -2.02
C ILE A 240 -8.87 -5.25 -1.50
N GLN A 241 -8.04 -6.07 -2.14
CA GLN A 241 -6.67 -6.29 -1.69
C GLN A 241 -5.76 -5.10 -1.98
N GLY A 242 -5.98 -4.39 -3.10
CA GLY A 242 -5.29 -3.14 -3.40
C GLY A 242 -5.56 -2.07 -2.33
N LEU A 243 -6.82 -1.87 -1.96
CA LEU A 243 -7.18 -0.96 -0.86
C LEU A 243 -6.54 -1.39 0.47
N ARG A 244 -6.52 -2.69 0.76
CA ARG A 244 -5.88 -3.19 1.97
C ARG A 244 -4.38 -2.89 1.99
N LEU A 245 -3.65 -3.15 0.91
CA LEU A 245 -2.23 -2.81 0.80
C LEU A 245 -1.98 -1.32 1.00
N GLU A 246 -2.81 -0.47 0.38
CA GLU A 246 -2.69 0.98 0.49
C GLU A 246 -2.86 1.46 1.93
N PHE A 247 -3.92 1.00 2.62
CA PHE A 247 -4.22 1.46 3.97
C PHE A 247 -3.29 0.89 5.04
N TYR A 248 -2.94 -0.39 4.98
CA TYR A 248 -2.18 -1.03 6.05
C TYR A 248 -0.67 -0.97 5.84
N GLU A 249 -0.18 -1.09 4.60
CA GLU A 249 1.25 -1.15 4.34
C GLU A 249 1.83 0.23 3.98
N MET A 250 1.07 1.08 3.27
CA MET A 250 1.58 2.36 2.79
C MET A 250 1.16 3.52 3.70
N PHE A 251 -0.13 3.77 3.89
CA PHE A 251 -0.59 4.92 4.70
C PHE A 251 -0.19 4.84 6.17
N SER A 252 -0.18 3.65 6.77
CA SER A 252 0.22 3.46 8.17
C SER A 252 1.62 3.99 8.49
N ARG A 253 2.48 4.19 7.48
CA ARG A 253 3.86 4.64 7.69
C ARG A 253 4.06 6.14 7.69
N PHE A 254 3.19 6.90 7.05
CA PHE A 254 3.36 8.37 6.93
C PHE A 254 2.11 9.18 7.25
N TYR A 255 0.95 8.54 7.44
CA TYR A 255 -0.30 9.23 7.70
C TYR A 255 -0.54 9.35 9.21
N GLU A 256 -0.44 10.55 9.73
CA GLU A 256 -0.89 10.90 11.07
C GLU A 256 -2.31 11.47 10.98
N GLY A 257 -3.28 10.78 11.61
CA GLY A 257 -4.68 11.18 11.62
C GLY A 257 -4.91 12.47 12.42
N GLY A 258 -4.94 13.61 11.73
CA GLY A 258 -5.19 14.92 12.32
C GLY A 258 -6.55 15.53 11.96
N GLY A 259 -7.53 14.74 11.55
CA GLY A 259 -8.86 15.21 11.15
C GLY A 259 -9.78 15.55 12.33
N ARG A 260 -10.80 16.35 12.06
CA ARG A 260 -11.90 16.54 13.01
C ARG A 260 -12.76 15.28 13.04
N ALA A 261 -13.16 14.84 14.25
CA ALA A 261 -14.11 13.75 14.40
C ALA A 261 -15.39 14.03 13.60
N PHE A 262 -15.86 13.04 12.85
CA PHE A 262 -17.13 13.16 12.13
C PHE A 262 -18.26 13.30 13.14
N THR A 263 -18.83 14.48 13.22
CA THR A 263 -20.06 14.76 14.00
C THR A 263 -21.23 14.83 13.03
N PRO A 264 -22.08 13.78 12.98
CA PRO A 264 -23.26 13.83 12.13
C PRO A 264 -24.15 14.99 12.55
N ALA A 265 -24.61 15.80 11.60
CA ALA A 265 -25.57 16.87 11.87
C ALA A 265 -26.88 16.24 12.35
N LYS A 266 -27.13 16.29 13.66
CA LYS A 266 -28.41 15.85 14.22
C LYS A 266 -29.45 16.91 13.93
N LEU A 267 -30.32 16.68 12.96
CA LEU A 267 -31.45 17.57 12.62
C LEU A 267 -32.32 17.88 13.85
N GLU A 268 -32.47 16.96 14.80
CA GLU A 268 -33.13 17.17 16.08
C GLU A 268 -32.51 18.26 16.93
N GLN A 269 -31.19 18.36 17.01
CA GLN A 269 -30.51 19.42 17.77
C GLN A 269 -30.68 20.80 17.11
N ALA A 270 -30.68 20.85 15.78
CA ALA A 270 -30.95 22.09 15.04
C ALA A 270 -32.41 22.54 15.26
N GLN A 271 -33.37 21.64 15.25
CA GLN A 271 -34.78 21.97 15.50
C GLN A 271 -35.02 22.38 16.95
N THR A 272 -34.39 21.76 17.94
CA THR A 272 -34.50 22.11 19.36
C THR A 272 -33.90 23.48 19.62
N ASN A 273 -32.73 23.78 19.05
CA ASN A 273 -32.10 25.12 19.17
C ASN A 273 -32.93 26.20 18.46
N LEU A 274 -33.59 25.87 17.36
CA LEU A 274 -34.48 26.82 16.67
C LEU A 274 -35.74 27.09 17.48
N LYS A 275 -36.37 26.07 18.07
CA LYS A 275 -37.53 26.17 18.97
C LYS A 275 -37.21 27.03 20.22
N THR A 276 -36.05 26.81 20.83
CA THR A 276 -35.60 27.56 22.01
C THR A 276 -35.31 29.02 21.68
N LYS A 277 -34.69 29.31 20.50
CA LYS A 277 -34.52 30.71 20.05
C LYS A 277 -35.84 31.41 19.74
N ILE A 278 -36.81 30.72 19.16
CA ILE A 278 -38.12 31.29 18.84
C ILE A 278 -38.92 31.52 20.12
N ALA A 279 -38.87 30.58 21.08
CA ALA A 279 -39.51 30.76 22.41
C ALA A 279 -38.90 31.93 23.17
N GLY A 280 -37.58 32.08 23.18
CA GLY A 280 -36.89 33.21 23.83
C GLY A 280 -37.21 34.56 23.18
N LYS A 281 -37.34 34.60 21.83
CA LYS A 281 -37.82 35.83 21.15
C LYS A 281 -39.27 36.18 21.47
N LYS A 282 -40.16 35.19 21.55
CA LYS A 282 -41.57 35.43 21.94
C LYS A 282 -41.70 35.92 23.39
N ALA A 283 -40.94 35.36 24.31
CA ALA A 283 -40.90 35.77 25.71
C ALA A 283 -40.39 37.22 25.86
N LYS A 284 -39.31 37.60 25.15
CA LYS A 284 -38.84 39.00 25.14
C LYS A 284 -39.85 39.99 24.57
N LYS A 285 -40.57 39.59 23.52
CA LYS A 285 -41.60 40.46 22.90
C LYS A 285 -42.86 40.61 23.78
N ALA A 286 -43.19 39.61 24.58
CA ALA A 286 -44.31 39.63 25.54
C ALA A 286 -43.99 40.50 26.78
N LEU A 287 -42.72 40.55 27.18
CA LEU A 287 -42.25 41.45 28.26
C LEU A 287 -42.21 42.94 27.80
N ALA A 288 -41.75 43.18 26.56
CA ALA A 288 -41.70 44.54 26.02
C ALA A 288 -43.07 45.18 25.67
N ASN A 289 -44.16 44.39 25.65
CA ASN A 289 -45.54 44.91 25.46
C ASN A 289 -46.32 45.09 26.78
N LYS A 290 -45.66 44.91 27.95
CA LYS A 290 -46.29 45.10 29.26
C LYS A 290 -45.82 46.39 29.97
N ASP A 291 -44.87 47.09 29.40
CA ASP A 291 -44.47 48.45 29.74
C ASP A 291 -45.15 49.44 28.76
#